data_3940fc1b6fcfd4d2d2bfe9faebb6ce77
#
_entry.id   3940fc1b6fcfd4d2d2bfe9faebb6ce77
#
_cell.length_a   1.000
_cell.length_b   1.000
_cell.length_c   1.000
_cell.angle_alpha   90.00
_cell.angle_beta   90.00
_cell.angle_gamma   90.00
#
_symmetry.space_group_name_H-M   'P 1'
#
loop_
_entity.id
_entity.type
_entity.pdbx_description
1 polymer ?
#
loop_
_entity_poly.entity_id
_entity_poly.type
_entity_poly.pdbx_seq_one_letter_code
_entity_poly.pdbx_strand_id
1 'polypeptide(L)'
;MRNNSTLIFVLGSLLAFVGPVSCGQAASEQKASYGTRVKYQAGQKIEFPDFTVEYVGERRKTMPVYPRGFLYYDFKVIKGNSEKVISWTTGTGIIDPTDFEFDGKSYYLELRRSHKLGKLNDNEFVIWQGRFGSK
;
A
#
# COMPACT_ATOMS: atom_id res chain seq x y z
N MET A 1 39.09 -64.11 39.19
CA MET A 1 39.66 -62.86 38.72
C MET A 1 38.57 -62.13 37.89
N ARG A 2 38.07 -61.06 38.40
CA ARG A 2 36.85 -60.44 37.89
C ARG A 2 37.24 -59.22 37.05
N ASN A 3 36.90 -59.23 35.76
CA ASN A 3 37.00 -58.07 34.86
C ASN A 3 35.69 -57.33 34.95
N ASN A 4 35.73 -56.13 35.50
CA ASN A 4 34.62 -55.17 35.44
C ASN A 4 34.83 -54.28 34.20
N SER A 5 34.05 -54.48 33.16
CA SER A 5 33.93 -53.56 32.05
C SER A 5 32.86 -52.52 32.36
N THR A 6 33.27 -51.32 32.61
CA THR A 6 32.38 -50.15 32.81
C THR A 6 31.95 -49.64 31.40
N LEU A 7 30.65 -49.78 31.09
CA LEU A 7 30.07 -49.25 29.90
C LEU A 7 29.62 -47.79 30.14
N ILE A 8 30.29 -46.86 29.49
CA ILE A 8 29.94 -45.43 29.55
C ILE A 8 28.93 -45.16 28.44
N PHE A 9 27.69 -44.91 28.84
CA PHE A 9 26.66 -44.38 27.92
C PHE A 9 26.87 -42.84 27.78
N VAL A 10 27.26 -42.43 26.58
CA VAL A 10 27.25 -41.01 26.19
C VAL A 10 25.87 -40.72 25.64
N LEU A 11 25.06 -40.00 26.43
CA LEU A 11 23.77 -39.46 25.98
C LEU A 11 24.05 -38.20 25.16
N GLY A 12 23.99 -38.32 23.84
CA GLY A 12 24.02 -37.17 22.93
C GLY A 12 22.70 -36.40 22.96
N SER A 13 22.68 -35.25 23.59
CA SER A 13 21.54 -34.32 23.51
C SER A 13 21.48 -33.68 22.14
N LEU A 14 20.52 -34.09 21.34
CA LEU A 14 20.16 -33.48 20.07
C LEU A 14 19.34 -32.23 20.36
N LEU A 15 19.96 -31.04 20.43
CA LEU A 15 19.29 -29.74 20.47
C LEU A 15 18.74 -29.45 19.10
N ALA A 16 17.45 -29.69 18.90
CA ALA A 16 16.72 -29.22 17.73
C ALA A 16 16.53 -27.71 17.85
N PHE A 17 17.30 -26.93 17.08
CA PHE A 17 17.07 -25.51 16.86
C PHE A 17 15.81 -25.34 16.02
N VAL A 18 14.68 -25.13 16.68
CA VAL A 18 13.48 -24.61 16.00
C VAL A 18 13.70 -23.11 15.78
N GLY A 19 14.18 -22.76 14.59
CA GLY A 19 14.24 -21.36 14.17
C GLY A 19 12.84 -20.76 14.13
N PRO A 20 12.68 -19.45 14.42
CA PRO A 20 11.39 -18.80 14.31
C PRO A 20 10.92 -18.87 12.85
N VAL A 21 9.83 -19.57 12.62
CA VAL A 21 9.09 -19.52 11.36
C VAL A 21 8.55 -18.09 11.26
N SER A 22 9.21 -17.27 10.47
CA SER A 22 8.70 -15.95 10.09
C SER A 22 7.42 -16.18 9.30
N CYS A 23 6.27 -16.09 9.95
CA CYS A 23 4.98 -15.98 9.28
C CYS A 23 5.04 -14.71 8.45
N GLY A 24 5.34 -14.84 7.15
CA GLY A 24 5.09 -13.79 6.19
C GLY A 24 3.60 -13.48 6.27
N GLN A 25 3.25 -12.31 6.81
CA GLN A 25 1.88 -11.80 6.75
C GLN A 25 1.53 -11.72 5.28
N ALA A 26 0.65 -12.60 4.82
CA ALA A 26 0.02 -12.50 3.52
C ALA A 26 -0.63 -11.11 3.46
N ALA A 27 -0.23 -10.28 2.48
CA ALA A 27 -0.82 -8.98 2.26
C ALA A 27 -2.33 -9.19 2.13
N SER A 28 -3.11 -8.66 3.07
CA SER A 28 -4.56 -8.82 3.07
C SER A 28 -5.12 -8.08 1.86
N GLU A 29 -5.70 -8.83 0.92
CA GLU A 29 -6.43 -8.24 -0.19
C GLU A 29 -7.73 -7.63 0.35
N GLN A 30 -7.85 -6.33 0.21
CA GLN A 30 -9.06 -5.58 0.56
C GLN A 30 -9.84 -5.30 -0.72
N LYS A 31 -11.15 -5.62 -0.72
CA LYS A 31 -12.05 -5.22 -1.82
C LYS A 31 -12.65 -3.85 -1.56
N ALA A 32 -12.72 -3.03 -2.60
CA ALA A 32 -13.25 -1.68 -2.54
C ALA A 32 -14.17 -1.38 -3.72
N SER A 33 -15.04 -0.39 -3.55
CA SER A 33 -15.93 0.13 -4.59
C SER A 33 -15.63 1.59 -4.87
N TYR A 34 -15.94 2.05 -6.08
CA TYR A 34 -15.81 3.47 -6.42
C TYR A 34 -16.73 4.33 -5.55
N GLY A 35 -16.27 5.52 -5.21
CA GLY A 35 -17.02 6.46 -4.38
C GLY A 35 -17.11 6.10 -2.89
N THR A 36 -16.33 5.12 -2.42
CA THR A 36 -16.27 4.75 -1.00
C THR A 36 -14.94 5.14 -0.39
N ARG A 37 -14.92 5.39 0.92
CA ARG A 37 -13.69 5.63 1.67
C ARG A 37 -12.94 4.33 1.83
N VAL A 38 -11.68 4.32 1.45
CA VAL A 38 -10.81 3.16 1.50
C VAL A 38 -9.58 3.50 2.33
N LYS A 39 -9.30 2.68 3.34
CA LYS A 39 -8.04 2.78 4.10
C LYS A 39 -6.91 2.15 3.31
N TYR A 40 -5.72 2.74 3.42
CA TYR A 40 -4.52 2.21 2.78
C TYR A 40 -3.35 2.18 3.75
N GLN A 41 -2.45 1.25 3.48
CA GLN A 41 -1.14 1.15 4.11
C GLN A 41 -0.11 0.63 3.10
N ALA A 42 1.16 0.86 3.38
CA ALA A 42 2.24 0.45 2.48
C ALA A 42 2.19 -1.06 2.19
N GLY A 43 2.32 -1.42 0.90
CA GLY A 43 2.33 -2.80 0.44
C GLY A 43 0.97 -3.50 0.43
N GLN A 44 -0.10 -2.85 0.89
CA GLN A 44 -1.44 -3.41 0.82
C GLN A 44 -2.01 -3.25 -0.59
N LYS A 45 -2.56 -4.35 -1.12
CA LYS A 45 -3.30 -4.36 -2.38
C LYS A 45 -4.78 -4.21 -2.12
N ILE A 46 -5.42 -3.30 -2.85
CA ILE A 46 -6.83 -2.97 -2.75
C ILE A 46 -7.47 -3.22 -4.11
N GLU A 47 -8.36 -4.21 -4.18
CA GLU A 47 -9.02 -4.62 -5.41
C GLU A 47 -10.25 -3.75 -5.68
N PHE A 48 -10.23 -3.00 -6.77
CA PHE A 48 -11.37 -2.30 -7.36
C PHE A 48 -11.95 -3.12 -8.52
N PRO A 49 -13.18 -2.82 -8.99
CA PRO A 49 -13.80 -3.61 -10.06
C PRO A 49 -12.99 -3.71 -11.36
N ASP A 50 -12.21 -2.68 -11.70
CA ASP A 50 -11.45 -2.62 -12.97
C ASP A 50 -9.95 -2.86 -12.80
N PHE A 51 -9.39 -2.69 -11.59
CA PHE A 51 -7.95 -2.76 -11.32
C PHE A 51 -7.65 -2.95 -9.83
N THR A 52 -6.40 -3.22 -9.52
CA THR A 52 -5.88 -3.23 -8.14
C THR A 52 -5.07 -1.97 -7.89
N VAL A 53 -5.18 -1.40 -6.70
CA VAL A 53 -4.38 -0.25 -6.26
C VAL A 53 -3.45 -0.67 -5.13
N GLU A 54 -2.20 -0.24 -5.20
CA GLU A 54 -1.20 -0.41 -4.16
C GLU A 54 -0.60 0.93 -3.79
N TYR A 55 -0.58 1.26 -2.50
CA TYR A 55 0.12 2.45 -2.02
C TYR A 55 1.62 2.18 -2.00
N VAL A 56 2.36 2.96 -2.79
CA VAL A 56 3.82 2.80 -2.93
C VAL A 56 4.57 3.52 -1.82
N GLY A 57 4.11 4.73 -1.47
CA GLY A 57 4.75 5.54 -0.44
C GLY A 57 4.59 7.03 -0.68
N GLU A 58 5.23 7.80 0.18
CA GLU A 58 5.34 9.25 0.03
C GLU A 58 6.76 9.68 -0.36
N ARG A 59 6.85 10.74 -1.12
CA ARG A 59 8.11 11.39 -1.46
C ARG A 59 7.98 12.89 -1.36
N ARG A 60 9.05 13.56 -0.95
CA ARG A 60 9.12 15.01 -0.88
C ARG A 60 9.95 15.54 -2.04
N LYS A 61 9.44 16.54 -2.74
CA LYS A 61 10.17 17.30 -3.75
C LYS A 61 10.32 18.74 -3.29
N THR A 62 11.54 19.17 -3.03
CA THR A 62 11.87 20.55 -2.68
C THR A 62 12.16 21.36 -3.94
N MET A 63 11.86 22.66 -3.89
CA MET A 63 12.18 23.62 -4.93
C MET A 63 12.76 24.89 -4.28
N PRO A 64 13.64 25.66 -4.97
CA PRO A 64 14.23 26.87 -4.40
C PRO A 64 13.20 27.86 -3.84
N VAL A 65 12.07 28.02 -4.54
CA VAL A 65 10.96 28.92 -4.14
C VAL A 65 10.12 28.33 -2.98
N TYR A 66 10.14 27.00 -2.78
CA TYR A 66 9.42 26.30 -1.74
C TYR A 66 10.34 25.33 -0.99
N PRO A 67 11.15 25.82 -0.03
CA PRO A 67 12.12 25.00 0.70
C PRO A 67 11.49 23.83 1.47
N ARG A 68 10.24 23.99 1.93
CA ARG A 68 9.49 22.90 2.59
C ARG A 68 9.06 21.83 1.60
N GLY A 69 9.03 22.14 0.30
CA GLY A 69 8.65 21.23 -0.77
C GLY A 69 7.20 20.78 -0.74
N PHE A 70 6.87 19.93 -1.69
CA PHE A 70 5.57 19.28 -1.79
C PHE A 70 5.71 17.80 -1.41
N LEU A 71 4.71 17.26 -0.71
CA LEU A 71 4.56 15.82 -0.48
C LEU A 71 3.75 15.22 -1.62
N TYR A 72 4.27 14.15 -2.19
CA TYR A 72 3.61 13.33 -3.18
C TYR A 72 3.28 11.98 -2.55
N TYR A 73 2.06 11.53 -2.75
CA TYR A 73 1.58 10.21 -2.37
C TYR A 73 1.41 9.40 -3.63
N ASP A 74 2.25 8.38 -3.79
CA ASP A 74 2.30 7.58 -5.01
C ASP A 74 1.49 6.29 -4.85
N PHE A 75 0.60 6.05 -5.81
CA PHE A 75 -0.22 4.84 -5.89
C PHE A 75 0.04 4.15 -7.22
N LYS A 76 0.19 2.84 -7.19
CA LYS A 76 0.32 2.00 -8.37
C LYS A 76 -1.03 1.40 -8.71
N VAL A 77 -1.51 1.60 -9.92
CA VAL A 77 -2.72 0.99 -10.48
C VAL A 77 -2.29 -0.17 -11.37
N ILE A 78 -2.83 -1.36 -11.14
CA ILE A 78 -2.36 -2.62 -11.73
C ILE A 78 -3.54 -3.40 -12.30
N LYS A 79 -3.40 -3.92 -13.52
CA LYS A 79 -4.32 -4.89 -14.13
C LYS A 79 -3.54 -5.83 -15.05
N GLY A 80 -3.45 -7.11 -14.68
CA GLY A 80 -2.61 -8.06 -15.41
C GLY A 80 -1.16 -7.58 -15.47
N ASN A 81 -0.62 -7.42 -16.68
CA ASN A 81 0.75 -6.95 -16.92
C ASN A 81 0.84 -5.41 -17.09
N SER A 82 -0.28 -4.70 -17.04
CA SER A 82 -0.31 -3.23 -17.16
C SER A 82 -0.22 -2.60 -15.80
N GLU A 83 0.67 -1.61 -15.65
CA GLU A 83 0.77 -0.82 -14.43
C GLU A 83 0.97 0.66 -14.74
N LYS A 84 0.47 1.51 -13.86
CA LYS A 84 0.63 2.96 -13.92
C LYS A 84 0.77 3.51 -12.51
N VAL A 85 1.74 4.41 -12.32
CA VAL A 85 1.86 5.16 -11.07
C VAL A 85 1.11 6.48 -11.21
N ILE A 86 0.25 6.76 -10.25
CA ILE A 86 -0.46 8.03 -10.10
C ILE A 86 0.01 8.69 -8.81
N SER A 87 0.17 10.02 -8.84
CA SER A 87 0.67 10.79 -7.71
C SER A 87 -0.35 11.84 -7.33
N TRP A 88 -0.81 11.81 -6.09
CA TRP A 88 -1.52 12.90 -5.48
C TRP A 88 -0.53 13.78 -4.72
N THR A 89 -0.69 15.11 -4.78
CA THR A 89 0.25 16.03 -4.14
C THR A 89 -0.44 17.01 -3.21
N THR A 90 0.24 17.32 -2.11
CA THR A 90 -0.13 18.46 -1.27
C THR A 90 0.30 19.73 -1.96
N GLY A 91 -0.61 20.71 -2.10
CA GLY A 91 -0.34 22.01 -2.66
C GLY A 91 -0.52 23.14 -1.65
N THR A 92 -0.23 24.37 -2.08
CA THR A 92 -0.56 25.60 -1.37
C THR A 92 -1.91 26.10 -1.87
N GLY A 93 -3.02 25.69 -1.25
CA GLY A 93 -4.36 26.14 -1.65
C GLY A 93 -5.38 25.01 -1.73
N ILE A 94 -6.34 25.15 -2.64
CA ILE A 94 -7.32 24.11 -2.93
C ILE A 94 -6.59 22.96 -3.62
N ILE A 95 -6.66 21.78 -3.02
CA ILE A 95 -6.04 20.58 -3.56
C ILE A 95 -7.07 19.89 -4.44
N ASP A 96 -6.84 19.90 -5.75
CA ASP A 96 -7.68 19.22 -6.70
C ASP A 96 -7.43 17.71 -6.67
N PRO A 97 -8.45 16.90 -6.99
CA PRO A 97 -8.28 15.48 -7.24
C PRO A 97 -7.25 15.21 -8.35
N THR A 98 -6.63 14.05 -8.31
CA THR A 98 -5.75 13.61 -9.40
C THR A 98 -6.54 12.81 -10.41
N ASP A 99 -6.76 13.37 -11.60
CA ASP A 99 -7.33 12.64 -12.74
C ASP A 99 -6.32 11.67 -13.33
N PHE A 100 -6.79 10.48 -13.71
CA PHE A 100 -5.98 9.52 -14.44
C PHE A 100 -6.83 8.67 -15.40
N GLU A 101 -6.19 8.19 -16.45
CA GLU A 101 -6.77 7.24 -17.38
C GLU A 101 -6.07 5.89 -17.23
N PHE A 102 -6.85 4.83 -17.21
CA PHE A 102 -6.36 3.47 -17.15
C PHE A 102 -7.30 2.53 -17.90
N ASP A 103 -6.74 1.71 -18.78
CA ASP A 103 -7.49 0.75 -19.61
C ASP A 103 -8.68 1.41 -20.36
N GLY A 104 -8.45 2.60 -20.94
CA GLY A 104 -9.44 3.34 -21.74
C GLY A 104 -10.56 4.01 -20.95
N LYS A 105 -10.51 3.97 -19.62
CA LYS A 105 -11.49 4.60 -18.75
C LYS A 105 -10.84 5.72 -17.92
N SER A 106 -11.62 6.73 -17.58
CA SER A 106 -11.19 7.86 -16.77
C SER A 106 -11.60 7.66 -15.32
N TYR A 107 -10.74 8.10 -14.42
CA TYR A 107 -10.93 8.05 -12.97
C TYR A 107 -10.29 9.26 -12.31
N TYR A 108 -10.65 9.53 -11.06
CA TYR A 108 -9.90 10.49 -10.24
C TYR A 108 -9.77 10.01 -8.79
N LEU A 109 -8.63 10.36 -8.21
CA LEU A 109 -8.23 10.03 -6.84
C LEU A 109 -8.32 11.26 -5.95
N GLU A 110 -8.93 11.13 -4.78
CA GLU A 110 -9.00 12.15 -3.73
C GLU A 110 -8.35 11.64 -2.45
N LEU A 111 -7.47 12.45 -1.86
CA LEU A 111 -6.91 12.27 -0.53
C LEU A 111 -7.23 13.49 0.34
N ARG A 112 -7.22 13.30 1.67
CA ARG A 112 -7.42 14.36 2.67
C ARG A 112 -8.82 14.97 2.66
N ARG A 113 -9.39 15.14 1.50
CA ARG A 113 -10.74 15.69 1.32
C ARG A 113 -11.36 15.17 0.03
N SER A 114 -12.62 14.77 0.13
CA SER A 114 -13.44 14.42 -1.02
C SER A 114 -14.51 15.49 -1.21
N HIS A 115 -14.78 15.86 -2.46
CA HIS A 115 -15.81 16.84 -2.81
C HIS A 115 -17.23 16.37 -2.46
N LYS A 116 -17.46 15.06 -2.37
CA LYS A 116 -18.77 14.46 -2.00
C LYS A 116 -18.82 13.94 -0.57
N LEU A 117 -17.70 13.47 -0.03
CA LEU A 117 -17.65 12.81 1.28
C LEU A 117 -17.05 13.68 2.39
N GLY A 118 -16.56 14.87 2.05
CA GLY A 118 -15.93 15.79 3.00
C GLY A 118 -14.54 15.36 3.42
N LYS A 119 -14.15 15.63 4.67
CA LYS A 119 -12.82 15.32 5.20
C LYS A 119 -12.57 13.80 5.23
N LEU A 120 -11.39 13.39 4.79
CA LEU A 120 -10.87 12.03 4.86
C LEU A 120 -9.81 11.95 5.97
N ASN A 121 -9.63 10.76 6.54
CA ASN A 121 -8.51 10.51 7.45
C ASN A 121 -7.18 10.45 6.68
N ASP A 122 -6.06 10.54 7.39
CA ASP A 122 -4.73 10.63 6.77
C ASP A 122 -4.32 9.38 5.96
N ASN A 123 -4.95 8.25 6.27
CA ASN A 123 -4.73 6.98 5.57
C ASN A 123 -5.95 6.52 4.75
N GLU A 124 -6.80 7.45 4.35
CA GLU A 124 -7.97 7.18 3.51
C GLU A 124 -7.85 7.88 2.16
N PHE A 125 -8.38 7.23 1.15
CA PHE A 125 -8.58 7.79 -0.17
C PHE A 125 -9.95 7.39 -0.75
N VAL A 126 -10.35 8.04 -1.81
CA VAL A 126 -11.52 7.70 -2.61
C VAL A 126 -11.12 7.73 -4.08
N ILE A 127 -11.56 6.73 -4.84
CA ILE A 127 -11.48 6.74 -6.30
C ILE A 127 -12.89 6.83 -6.86
N TRP A 128 -13.06 7.71 -7.82
CA TRP A 128 -14.30 7.91 -8.57
C TRP A 128 -14.08 7.52 -10.03
N GLN A 129 -15.13 7.02 -10.68
CA GLN A 129 -15.15 6.88 -12.14
C GLN A 129 -15.50 8.21 -12.80
N GLY A 130 -14.91 8.47 -13.96
CA GLY A 130 -15.07 9.70 -14.72
C GLY A 130 -13.94 10.69 -14.48
N ARG A 131 -14.10 11.89 -15.01
CA ARG A 131 -13.19 13.02 -14.81
C ARG A 131 -13.74 13.98 -13.77
N PHE A 132 -12.88 14.55 -12.96
CA PHE A 132 -13.27 15.57 -12.01
C PHE A 132 -13.79 16.81 -12.77
N GLY A 133 -14.93 17.35 -12.32
CA GLY A 133 -15.53 18.55 -12.94
C GLY A 133 -16.25 18.33 -14.26
N SER A 134 -16.26 17.11 -14.82
CA SER A 134 -17.14 16.81 -15.97
C SER A 134 -18.59 16.68 -15.49
N LYS A 135 -19.46 17.52 -16.04
CA LYS A 135 -20.92 17.40 -15.88
C LYS A 135 -21.48 16.43 -16.91
#